data_e5228d4eff7eb06ae9319bcada519778
#
_entry.id   e5228d4eff7eb06ae9319bcada519778
#
_cell.length_a   1.000
_cell.length_b   1.000
_cell.length_c   1.000
_cell.angle_alpha   90.00
_cell.angle_beta   90.00
_cell.angle_gamma   90.00
#
_symmetry.space_group_name_H-M   'P 1'
#
loop_
_entity.id
_entity.type
_entity.pdbx_description
1 polymer ?
#
loop_
_entity_poly.entity_id
_entity_poly.type
_entity_poly.pdbx_seq_one_letter_code
_entity_poly.pdbx_strand_id
1 'polypeptide(L)'
;MIIKLSEIINNQPILNTGVTGSVSHGKSSLVRSLTGIKTQKHSSEKERNITINIGYANAKIYQNSEGKYFTAPSDKDNLLNDDGTPMKLVSNISFVDCPGHEAFMSNMISGSAVMDCSILVIASNEHIPQHQTFDHFEAVKSIDIKDFLILQNKCDLIKKSDNDEVLRKIKSFVKDTVAENANIIPSSIQNGINRQEILKNIVNMSKLKNLNDNINEDSFMIVIRSFDINKQNSDWSTLKGGVVGGSLLCGNLKVGDYVELRPGFIIGDKYRPIYSKIKSLKSDAKELKYIFPGGLVGVCLDLDPSLCKNNFMVGQVLGNIGKLPSVYNEIDITFEELKRHDNKYEDFKKDEMIVLNINAMSIDGKILKCKKNNLKIKLLKPVCIRENQKLSIFKNRITSKYLYATGLFKGGVECKKDDSEDGVLKSLNIKERDVIEIENDIVYENNRYESYEELLNNVKFKSDTNKLKLNQPVIKKVNRDIIYSNYLDLLNKINKNTEDIKYDNYLIEFIKNELSTTCEKNKDGLIMRGNFKKNHFESIILKFVSKYVTCPTCKACNSKLIRNNRNLYKKCIECGSEFCI
;
A
#
# COMPACT_ATOMS: atom_id res chain seq x y z
N MET A 1 32.12 -16.37 3.42
CA MET A 1 31.09 -17.42 3.62
C MET A 1 30.17 -17.42 2.40
N ILE A 2 29.93 -18.59 1.79
CA ILE A 2 29.03 -18.70 0.62
C ILE A 2 27.66 -19.15 1.13
N ILE A 3 26.61 -18.46 0.67
CA ILE A 3 25.21 -18.77 1.01
C ILE A 3 24.42 -18.89 -0.30
N LYS A 4 23.58 -19.91 -0.41
CA LYS A 4 22.73 -20.11 -1.60
C LYS A 4 21.55 -19.15 -1.61
N LEU A 5 21.23 -18.61 -2.79
CA LEU A 5 20.08 -17.73 -2.95
C LEU A 5 18.76 -18.43 -2.59
N SER A 6 18.65 -19.74 -2.90
CA SER A 6 17.47 -20.55 -2.53
C SER A 6 17.25 -20.61 -1.01
N GLU A 7 18.33 -20.63 -0.21
CA GLU A 7 18.23 -20.59 1.25
C GLU A 7 17.72 -19.23 1.74
N ILE A 8 18.20 -18.14 1.16
CA ILE A 8 17.77 -16.78 1.52
C ILE A 8 16.28 -16.59 1.20
N ILE A 9 15.84 -16.88 -0.03
CA ILE A 9 14.44 -16.68 -0.43
C ILE A 9 13.46 -17.59 0.31
N ASN A 10 13.92 -18.75 0.77
CA ASN A 10 13.09 -19.60 1.61
C ASN A 10 12.81 -18.97 2.97
N ASN A 11 13.70 -18.17 3.50
CA ASN A 11 13.64 -17.64 4.85
C ASN A 11 13.20 -16.18 4.93
N GLN A 12 13.57 -15.32 3.97
CA GLN A 12 13.18 -13.90 3.93
C GLN A 12 12.82 -13.45 2.52
N PRO A 13 11.94 -12.44 2.38
CA PRO A 13 11.74 -11.76 1.11
C PRO A 13 13.00 -11.03 0.67
N ILE A 14 13.24 -10.99 -0.64
CA ILE A 14 14.41 -10.31 -1.24
C ILE A 14 14.05 -9.03 -1.97
N LEU A 15 12.75 -8.79 -2.20
CA LEU A 15 12.26 -7.62 -2.93
C LEU A 15 11.08 -6.99 -2.20
N ASN A 16 11.12 -5.67 -2.01
CA ASN A 16 9.99 -4.88 -1.54
C ASN A 16 9.25 -4.26 -2.72
N THR A 17 8.06 -4.73 -2.98
CA THR A 17 7.22 -4.26 -4.09
C THR A 17 6.13 -3.33 -3.57
N GLY A 18 6.22 -2.05 -3.91
CA GLY A 18 5.18 -1.08 -3.60
C GLY A 18 3.96 -1.24 -4.49
N VAL A 19 2.76 -1.16 -3.94
CA VAL A 19 1.51 -1.14 -4.72
C VAL A 19 0.88 0.23 -4.58
N THR A 20 0.88 0.99 -5.68
CA THR A 20 0.50 2.40 -5.73
C THR A 20 -0.67 2.65 -6.69
N GLY A 21 -1.26 3.83 -6.64
CA GLY A 21 -2.41 4.23 -7.45
C GLY A 21 -3.55 4.82 -6.61
N SER A 22 -4.59 5.33 -7.24
CA SER A 22 -5.70 6.05 -6.60
C SER A 22 -6.59 5.14 -5.73
N VAL A 23 -7.48 5.74 -4.95
CA VAL A 23 -8.49 5.01 -4.17
C VAL A 23 -9.34 4.14 -5.10
N SER A 24 -9.72 2.95 -4.63
CA SER A 24 -10.55 1.99 -5.37
C SER A 24 -9.96 1.44 -6.68
N HIS A 25 -8.73 1.75 -7.06
CA HIS A 25 -8.09 1.16 -8.25
C HIS A 25 -7.80 -0.34 -8.13
N GLY A 26 -7.81 -0.90 -6.91
CA GLY A 26 -7.65 -2.34 -6.67
C GLY A 26 -6.33 -2.75 -6.03
N LYS A 27 -5.58 -1.82 -5.41
CA LYS A 27 -4.29 -2.07 -4.74
C LYS A 27 -4.36 -3.19 -3.70
N SER A 28 -5.17 -3.01 -2.67
CA SER A 28 -5.33 -4.00 -1.59
C SER A 28 -5.95 -5.31 -2.10
N SER A 29 -6.75 -5.26 -3.18
CA SER A 29 -7.26 -6.46 -3.85
C SER A 29 -6.15 -7.24 -4.54
N LEU A 30 -5.19 -6.53 -5.17
CA LEU A 30 -4.00 -7.15 -5.75
C LEU A 30 -3.17 -7.85 -4.69
N VAL A 31 -2.81 -7.12 -3.62
CA VAL A 31 -2.03 -7.71 -2.52
C VAL A 31 -2.73 -8.94 -1.95
N ARG A 32 -4.04 -8.85 -1.68
CA ARG A 32 -4.83 -9.99 -1.19
C ARG A 32 -4.86 -11.16 -2.20
N SER A 33 -4.99 -10.88 -3.49
CA SER A 33 -4.98 -11.91 -4.54
C SER A 33 -3.65 -12.66 -4.60
N LEU A 34 -2.53 -11.95 -4.40
CA LEU A 34 -1.19 -12.52 -4.49
C LEU A 34 -0.74 -13.21 -3.19
N THR A 35 -1.11 -12.67 -2.03
CA THR A 35 -0.61 -13.12 -0.72
C THR A 35 -1.62 -13.94 0.08
N GLY A 36 -2.92 -13.85 -0.26
CA GLY A 36 -4.02 -14.37 0.57
C GLY A 36 -4.32 -13.51 1.81
N ILE A 37 -3.51 -12.49 2.12
CA ILE A 37 -3.61 -11.68 3.33
C ILE A 37 -4.41 -10.42 3.07
N LYS A 38 -5.35 -10.11 3.97
CA LYS A 38 -6.07 -8.83 3.99
C LYS A 38 -5.26 -7.80 4.79
N THR A 39 -4.76 -6.78 4.12
CA THR A 39 -3.88 -5.74 4.70
C THR A 39 -4.63 -4.75 5.59
N GLN A 40 -5.93 -4.50 5.33
CA GLN A 40 -6.80 -3.63 6.13
C GLN A 40 -7.14 -4.30 7.46
N LYS A 41 -6.46 -3.92 8.54
CA LYS A 41 -6.62 -4.54 9.87
C LYS A 41 -7.54 -3.74 10.81
N HIS A 42 -7.54 -2.40 10.70
CA HIS A 42 -8.31 -1.51 11.58
C HIS A 42 -9.80 -1.47 11.23
N SER A 43 -10.65 -1.26 12.23
CA SER A 43 -12.12 -1.15 12.05
C SER A 43 -12.48 -0.01 11.11
N SER A 44 -11.87 1.16 11.29
CA SER A 44 -12.07 2.35 10.46
C SER A 44 -11.72 2.14 8.98
N GLU A 45 -10.70 1.32 8.68
CA GLU A 45 -10.34 0.94 7.30
C GLU A 45 -11.39 0.02 6.68
N LYS A 46 -11.91 -0.92 7.49
CA LYS A 46 -12.96 -1.87 7.06
C LYS A 46 -14.30 -1.18 6.83
N GLU A 47 -14.69 -0.26 7.70
CA GLU A 47 -15.93 0.52 7.59
C GLU A 47 -15.93 1.42 6.36
N ARG A 48 -14.82 2.11 6.12
CA ARG A 48 -14.68 3.04 4.98
C ARG A 48 -14.22 2.37 3.70
N ASN A 49 -13.80 1.11 3.76
CA ASN A 49 -13.19 0.33 2.69
C ASN A 49 -12.02 1.06 2.01
N ILE A 50 -11.19 1.73 2.81
CA ILE A 50 -9.99 2.44 2.38
C ILE A 50 -8.80 2.02 3.24
N THR A 51 -7.61 2.04 2.66
CA THR A 51 -6.35 1.84 3.38
C THR A 51 -5.91 3.19 3.96
N ILE A 52 -5.71 3.25 5.27
CA ILE A 52 -5.26 4.45 6.01
C ILE A 52 -3.78 4.31 6.34
N ASN A 53 -3.42 3.17 6.91
CA ASN A 53 -2.04 2.85 7.25
C ASN A 53 -1.43 1.95 6.18
N ILE A 54 -0.10 1.99 6.07
CA ILE A 54 0.61 1.11 5.15
C ILE A 54 0.41 -0.33 5.59
N GLY A 55 -0.08 -1.15 4.68
CA GLY A 55 -0.23 -2.59 4.86
C GLY A 55 0.99 -3.34 4.35
N TYR A 56 1.37 -4.42 5.03
CA TYR A 56 2.48 -5.28 4.62
C TYR A 56 2.01 -6.72 4.54
N ALA A 57 2.43 -7.41 3.47
CA ALA A 57 2.14 -8.83 3.28
C ALA A 57 3.23 -9.48 2.43
N ASN A 58 3.65 -10.69 2.80
CA ASN A 58 4.67 -11.42 2.08
C ASN A 58 4.07 -12.62 1.34
N ALA A 59 4.66 -12.99 0.22
CA ALA A 59 4.32 -14.20 -0.50
C ALA A 59 5.54 -14.85 -1.13
N LYS A 60 5.60 -16.17 -1.07
CA LYS A 60 6.50 -17.01 -1.86
C LYS A 60 5.90 -17.27 -3.22
N ILE A 61 6.74 -17.24 -4.25
CA ILE A 61 6.34 -17.55 -5.62
C ILE A 61 7.03 -18.85 -6.02
N TYR A 62 6.22 -19.80 -6.42
CA TYR A 62 6.64 -21.13 -6.88
C TYR A 62 6.37 -21.28 -8.37
N GLN A 63 7.16 -22.09 -9.04
CA GLN A 63 6.98 -22.50 -10.43
C GLN A 63 6.75 -24.00 -10.51
N ASN A 64 5.72 -24.43 -11.23
CA ASN A 64 5.45 -25.84 -11.47
C ASN A 64 6.27 -26.37 -12.67
N SER A 65 6.16 -27.67 -12.93
CA SER A 65 6.80 -28.36 -14.06
C SER A 65 6.40 -27.84 -15.44
N GLU A 66 5.23 -27.17 -15.55
CA GLU A 66 4.74 -26.57 -16.79
C GLU A 66 5.19 -25.10 -16.96
N GLY A 67 6.00 -24.56 -16.05
CA GLY A 67 6.45 -23.17 -16.07
C GLY A 67 5.42 -22.16 -15.51
N LYS A 68 4.27 -22.60 -14.98
CA LYS A 68 3.25 -21.74 -14.38
C LYS A 68 3.63 -21.30 -12.96
N TYR A 69 3.28 -20.06 -12.61
CA TYR A 69 3.58 -19.48 -11.31
C TYR A 69 2.41 -19.59 -10.33
N PHE A 70 2.74 -19.91 -9.09
CA PHE A 70 1.80 -20.03 -7.97
C PHE A 70 2.32 -19.24 -6.78
N THR A 71 1.41 -18.71 -5.97
CA THR A 71 1.78 -17.99 -4.75
C THR A 71 1.31 -18.75 -3.53
N ALA A 72 2.12 -18.69 -2.48
CA ALA A 72 1.76 -19.16 -1.15
C ALA A 72 2.11 -18.11 -0.10
N PRO A 73 1.42 -18.08 1.07
CA PRO A 73 1.86 -17.34 2.23
C PRO A 73 3.31 -17.71 2.60
N SER A 74 4.05 -16.75 3.14
CA SER A 74 5.49 -16.91 3.44
C SER A 74 5.80 -18.00 4.49
N ASP A 75 4.82 -18.35 5.32
CA ASP A 75 4.90 -19.40 6.32
C ASP A 75 4.71 -20.82 5.76
N LYS A 76 4.20 -20.96 4.54
CA LYS A 76 4.06 -22.24 3.87
C LYS A 76 5.34 -22.58 3.11
N ASP A 77 5.89 -23.75 3.43
CA ASP A 77 6.99 -24.36 2.69
C ASP A 77 6.43 -25.51 1.83
N ASN A 78 7.03 -25.67 0.64
CA ASN A 78 6.77 -26.78 -0.29
C ASN A 78 5.32 -26.88 -0.83
N LEU A 79 5.04 -26.12 -1.88
CA LEU A 79 3.89 -26.42 -2.74
C LEU A 79 4.21 -27.67 -3.60
N LEU A 80 3.19 -28.50 -3.79
CA LEU A 80 3.29 -29.72 -4.59
C LEU A 80 2.55 -29.54 -5.93
N ASN A 81 3.10 -30.11 -6.98
CA ASN A 81 2.43 -30.29 -8.26
C ASN A 81 1.29 -31.32 -8.12
N ASP A 82 0.46 -31.44 -9.12
CA ASP A 82 -0.66 -32.40 -9.15
C ASP A 82 -0.17 -33.87 -9.08
N ASP A 83 1.06 -34.13 -9.52
CA ASP A 83 1.74 -35.44 -9.43
C ASP A 83 2.44 -35.70 -8.10
N GLY A 84 2.31 -34.78 -7.13
CA GLY A 84 2.93 -34.87 -5.81
C GLY A 84 4.41 -34.46 -5.75
N THR A 85 5.01 -34.04 -6.85
CA THR A 85 6.39 -33.52 -6.86
C THR A 85 6.44 -32.09 -6.30
N PRO A 86 7.53 -31.67 -5.61
CA PRO A 86 7.62 -30.32 -5.09
C PRO A 86 7.77 -29.29 -6.21
N MET A 87 6.99 -28.20 -6.12
CA MET A 87 7.18 -27.04 -6.99
C MET A 87 8.46 -26.31 -6.60
N LYS A 88 9.07 -25.66 -7.58
CA LYS A 88 10.31 -24.91 -7.38
C LYS A 88 10.03 -23.53 -6.80
N LEU A 89 10.61 -23.20 -5.66
CA LEU A 89 10.60 -21.84 -5.11
C LEU A 89 11.49 -20.93 -5.97
N VAL A 90 10.94 -19.87 -6.54
CA VAL A 90 11.66 -18.97 -7.45
C VAL A 90 11.84 -17.57 -6.90
N SER A 91 10.98 -17.12 -5.97
CA SER A 91 11.13 -15.83 -5.32
C SER A 91 10.31 -15.74 -4.03
N ASN A 92 10.67 -14.80 -3.16
CA ASN A 92 9.92 -14.40 -1.97
C ASN A 92 9.85 -12.88 -1.94
N ILE A 93 8.64 -12.34 -1.93
CA ILE A 93 8.36 -10.92 -2.15
C ILE A 93 7.60 -10.34 -0.97
N SER A 94 7.99 -9.15 -0.56
CA SER A 94 7.25 -8.32 0.38
C SER A 94 6.46 -7.27 -0.38
N PHE A 95 5.15 -7.22 -0.16
CA PHE A 95 4.25 -6.22 -0.75
C PHE A 95 3.96 -5.12 0.26
N VAL A 96 4.09 -3.87 -0.20
CA VAL A 96 3.78 -2.65 0.55
C VAL A 96 2.50 -2.06 -0.02
N ASP A 97 1.36 -2.27 0.65
CA ASP A 97 0.04 -1.78 0.25
C ASP A 97 -0.13 -0.33 0.69
N CYS A 98 -0.02 0.60 -0.25
CA CYS A 98 -0.07 2.02 0.01
C CYS A 98 -1.50 2.56 0.14
N PRO A 99 -1.76 3.50 1.08
CA PRO A 99 -3.02 4.23 1.10
C PRO A 99 -3.20 5.01 -0.20
N GLY A 100 -4.44 5.07 -0.70
CA GLY A 100 -4.75 5.72 -1.98
C GLY A 100 -5.25 7.16 -1.88
N HIS A 101 -5.59 7.62 -0.67
CA HIS A 101 -6.20 8.92 -0.44
C HIS A 101 -5.13 9.99 -0.16
N GLU A 102 -5.28 11.20 -0.74
CA GLU A 102 -4.31 12.30 -0.61
C GLU A 102 -4.01 12.70 0.85
N ALA A 103 -5.00 12.61 1.75
CA ALA A 103 -4.80 12.89 3.17
C ALA A 103 -3.73 11.99 3.82
N PHE A 104 -3.44 10.83 3.24
CA PHE A 104 -2.45 9.86 3.73
C PHE A 104 -1.18 9.80 2.89
N MET A 105 -0.95 10.81 2.04
CA MET A 105 0.21 10.87 1.16
C MET A 105 1.55 10.81 1.92
N SER A 106 1.65 11.45 3.09
CA SER A 106 2.85 11.39 3.92
C SER A 106 3.12 9.95 4.43
N ASN A 107 2.07 9.21 4.78
CA ASN A 107 2.20 7.79 5.17
C ASN A 107 2.67 6.96 3.98
N MET A 108 2.09 7.18 2.79
CA MET A 108 2.49 6.51 1.56
C MET A 108 3.98 6.72 1.26
N ILE A 109 4.47 7.96 1.33
CA ILE A 109 5.89 8.26 1.07
C ILE A 109 6.80 7.68 2.16
N SER A 110 6.37 7.66 3.42
CA SER A 110 7.14 7.00 4.48
C SER A 110 7.30 5.49 4.21
N GLY A 111 6.27 4.84 3.67
CA GLY A 111 6.36 3.43 3.27
C GLY A 111 7.16 3.18 2.01
N SER A 112 7.19 4.15 1.12
CA SER A 112 7.92 4.03 -0.14
C SER A 112 9.45 4.10 0.07
N ALA A 113 9.94 4.62 1.20
CA ALA A 113 11.36 4.66 1.52
C ALA A 113 12.07 3.30 1.56
N VAL A 114 11.29 2.22 1.65
CA VAL A 114 11.82 0.84 1.68
C VAL A 114 11.49 0.04 0.41
N MET A 115 10.87 0.65 -0.59
CA MET A 115 10.48 -0.03 -1.84
C MET A 115 11.66 -0.15 -2.80
N ASP A 116 11.79 -1.31 -3.42
CA ASP A 116 12.74 -1.58 -4.50
C ASP A 116 12.11 -1.32 -5.88
N CYS A 117 10.83 -1.66 -6.03
CA CYS A 117 10.07 -1.48 -7.27
C CYS A 117 8.62 -1.10 -6.96
N SER A 118 7.86 -0.68 -7.98
CA SER A 118 6.47 -0.29 -7.82
C SER A 118 5.54 -0.89 -8.86
N ILE A 119 4.39 -1.37 -8.40
CA ILE A 119 3.25 -1.74 -9.24
C ILE A 119 2.24 -0.61 -9.20
N LEU A 120 2.10 0.12 -10.31
CA LEU A 120 1.12 1.18 -10.46
C LEU A 120 -0.20 0.60 -10.97
N VAL A 121 -1.24 0.62 -10.14
CA VAL A 121 -2.57 0.10 -10.49
C VAL A 121 -3.46 1.25 -10.96
N ILE A 122 -3.97 1.16 -12.17
CA ILE A 122 -4.84 2.16 -12.82
C ILE A 122 -6.16 1.48 -13.20
N ALA A 123 -7.28 2.05 -12.75
CA ALA A 123 -8.60 1.50 -13.10
C ALA A 123 -9.06 2.00 -14.48
N SER A 124 -9.42 1.07 -15.38
CA SER A 124 -9.83 1.39 -16.76
C SER A 124 -11.15 2.15 -16.86
N ASN A 125 -12.03 2.00 -15.88
CA ASN A 125 -13.37 2.60 -15.86
C ASN A 125 -13.41 4.02 -15.28
N GLU A 126 -12.25 4.65 -15.04
CA GLU A 126 -12.12 5.96 -14.45
C GLU A 126 -11.29 6.90 -15.35
N HIS A 127 -11.28 8.21 -15.05
CA HIS A 127 -10.45 9.15 -15.79
C HIS A 127 -8.96 8.89 -15.56
N ILE A 128 -8.12 9.01 -16.61
CA ILE A 128 -6.69 8.73 -16.56
C ILE A 128 -5.89 9.92 -17.08
N PRO A 129 -4.87 10.39 -16.32
CA PRO A 129 -4.61 10.04 -14.91
C PRO A 129 -5.57 10.77 -13.96
N GLN A 130 -5.89 10.17 -12.81
CA GLN A 130 -6.48 10.88 -11.69
C GLN A 130 -5.41 11.68 -10.94
N HIS A 131 -5.80 12.77 -10.24
CA HIS A 131 -4.87 13.57 -9.42
C HIS A 131 -4.06 12.72 -8.44
N GLN A 132 -4.73 11.82 -7.73
CA GLN A 132 -4.06 10.92 -6.78
C GLN A 132 -3.10 9.95 -7.47
N THR A 133 -3.42 9.47 -8.67
CA THR A 133 -2.51 8.60 -9.44
C THR A 133 -1.24 9.36 -9.84
N PHE A 134 -1.39 10.61 -10.25
CA PHE A 134 -0.26 11.49 -10.54
C PHE A 134 0.61 11.72 -9.31
N ASP A 135 0.00 12.09 -8.17
CA ASP A 135 0.72 12.35 -6.93
C ASP A 135 1.47 11.12 -6.42
N HIS A 136 0.86 9.93 -6.51
CA HIS A 136 1.50 8.68 -6.13
C HIS A 136 2.69 8.34 -7.03
N PHE A 137 2.53 8.57 -8.33
CA PHE A 137 3.60 8.32 -9.30
C PHE A 137 4.79 9.25 -9.06
N GLU A 138 4.54 10.55 -8.87
CA GLU A 138 5.57 11.53 -8.55
C GLU A 138 6.25 11.25 -7.20
N ALA A 139 5.48 10.81 -6.21
CA ALA A 139 6.01 10.42 -4.92
C ALA A 139 6.99 9.23 -5.02
N VAL A 140 6.64 8.23 -5.83
CA VAL A 140 7.50 7.06 -6.07
C VAL A 140 8.75 7.44 -6.86
N LYS A 141 8.65 8.34 -7.85
CA LYS A 141 9.80 8.90 -8.57
C LYS A 141 10.77 9.63 -7.65
N SER A 142 10.23 10.31 -6.62
CA SER A 142 11.06 11.06 -5.66
C SER A 142 11.98 10.19 -4.81
N ILE A 143 11.82 8.85 -4.83
CA ILE A 143 12.59 7.90 -4.02
C ILE A 143 13.58 7.07 -4.87
N ASP A 144 13.72 7.41 -6.14
CA ASP A 144 14.66 6.76 -7.08
C ASP A 144 14.27 5.32 -7.48
N ILE A 145 13.00 4.97 -7.40
CA ILE A 145 12.51 3.69 -7.93
C ILE A 145 12.58 3.74 -9.46
N LYS A 146 13.22 2.72 -10.05
CA LYS A 146 13.45 2.61 -11.50
C LYS A 146 12.59 1.54 -12.15
N ASP A 147 12.24 0.50 -11.40
CA ASP A 147 11.49 -0.64 -11.92
C ASP A 147 10.00 -0.49 -11.63
N PHE A 148 9.22 -0.41 -12.73
CA PHE A 148 7.77 -0.25 -12.67
C PHE A 148 7.07 -1.37 -13.45
N LEU A 149 5.93 -1.80 -12.89
CA LEU A 149 4.91 -2.57 -13.59
C LEU A 149 3.61 -1.78 -13.55
N ILE A 150 2.93 -1.64 -14.67
CA ILE A 150 1.65 -0.94 -14.75
C ILE A 150 0.54 -1.95 -14.94
N LEU A 151 -0.44 -1.95 -14.05
CA LEU A 151 -1.64 -2.78 -14.18
C LEU A 151 -2.81 -1.91 -14.61
N GLN A 152 -3.26 -2.11 -15.84
CA GLN A 152 -4.53 -1.59 -16.33
C GLN A 152 -5.64 -2.48 -15.79
N ASN A 153 -6.12 -2.18 -14.58
CA ASN A 153 -7.09 -3.01 -13.86
C ASN A 153 -8.54 -2.67 -14.24
N LYS A 154 -9.45 -3.59 -13.93
CA LYS A 154 -10.89 -3.49 -14.21
C LYS A 154 -11.22 -3.39 -15.71
N CYS A 155 -10.40 -4.01 -16.57
CA CYS A 155 -10.63 -4.03 -18.01
C CYS A 155 -11.97 -4.68 -18.39
N ASP A 156 -12.46 -5.59 -17.56
CA ASP A 156 -13.76 -6.26 -17.67
C ASP A 156 -14.96 -5.30 -17.53
N LEU A 157 -14.77 -4.10 -16.98
CA LEU A 157 -15.86 -3.13 -16.75
C LEU A 157 -16.09 -2.16 -17.92
N ILE A 158 -15.26 -2.18 -18.94
CA ILE A 158 -15.35 -1.32 -20.12
C ILE A 158 -15.49 -2.17 -21.38
N LYS A 159 -15.79 -1.55 -22.52
CA LYS A 159 -15.86 -2.26 -23.82
C LYS A 159 -14.46 -2.56 -24.34
N LYS A 160 -14.33 -3.59 -25.17
CA LYS A 160 -13.03 -3.96 -25.74
C LYS A 160 -12.41 -2.79 -26.54
N SER A 161 -13.23 -2.06 -27.31
CA SER A 161 -12.82 -0.88 -28.09
C SER A 161 -12.21 0.24 -27.25
N ASP A 162 -12.66 0.39 -26.01
CA ASP A 162 -12.28 1.51 -25.15
C ASP A 162 -10.92 1.25 -24.49
N ASN A 163 -10.48 -0.03 -24.45
CA ASN A 163 -9.20 -0.40 -23.83
C ASN A 163 -7.99 0.18 -24.57
N ASP A 164 -8.07 0.31 -25.90
CA ASP A 164 -6.99 0.92 -26.69
C ASP A 164 -6.84 2.43 -26.40
N GLU A 165 -7.95 3.11 -26.13
CA GLU A 165 -7.91 4.51 -25.70
C GLU A 165 -7.30 4.64 -24.32
N VAL A 166 -7.66 3.75 -23.39
CA VAL A 166 -7.10 3.68 -22.04
C VAL A 166 -5.60 3.43 -22.10
N LEU A 167 -5.15 2.46 -22.92
CA LEU A 167 -3.74 2.18 -23.13
C LEU A 167 -2.96 3.40 -23.65
N ARG A 168 -3.53 4.11 -24.64
CA ARG A 168 -2.92 5.35 -25.16
C ARG A 168 -2.80 6.42 -24.10
N LYS A 169 -3.81 6.61 -23.24
CA LYS A 169 -3.77 7.55 -22.10
C LYS A 169 -2.70 7.15 -21.09
N ILE A 170 -2.58 5.87 -20.74
CA ILE A 170 -1.53 5.38 -19.83
C ILE A 170 -0.15 5.62 -20.43
N LYS A 171 0.08 5.26 -21.69
CA LYS A 171 1.36 5.51 -22.39
C LYS A 171 1.71 6.99 -22.45
N SER A 172 0.72 7.86 -22.72
CA SER A 172 0.93 9.32 -22.71
C SER A 172 1.26 9.85 -21.32
N PHE A 173 0.67 9.29 -20.26
CA PHE A 173 0.93 9.67 -18.87
C PHE A 173 2.35 9.32 -18.41
N VAL A 174 2.88 8.18 -18.83
CA VAL A 174 4.22 7.73 -18.41
C VAL A 174 5.33 8.12 -19.39
N LYS A 175 4.98 8.74 -20.52
CA LYS A 175 5.94 9.20 -21.53
C LYS A 175 6.96 10.16 -20.93
N ASP A 176 8.20 10.08 -21.35
CA ASP A 176 9.34 10.89 -20.88
C ASP A 176 9.59 10.75 -19.36
N THR A 177 9.15 9.62 -18.76
CA THR A 177 9.38 9.30 -17.35
C THR A 177 10.15 7.99 -17.17
N VAL A 178 10.55 7.71 -15.93
CA VAL A 178 11.23 6.44 -15.56
C VAL A 178 10.38 5.19 -15.84
N ALA A 179 9.07 5.32 -15.98
CA ALA A 179 8.14 4.22 -16.26
C ALA A 179 7.74 4.11 -17.74
N GLU A 180 8.37 4.86 -18.65
CA GLU A 180 8.02 4.85 -20.07
C GLU A 180 8.10 3.45 -20.71
N ASN A 181 9.12 2.68 -20.32
CA ASN A 181 9.33 1.32 -20.81
C ASN A 181 8.72 0.23 -19.90
N ALA A 182 7.90 0.63 -18.92
CA ALA A 182 7.25 -0.33 -18.04
C ALA A 182 6.23 -1.19 -18.78
N ASN A 183 6.19 -2.48 -18.46
CA ASN A 183 5.17 -3.38 -19.01
C ASN A 183 3.78 -2.96 -18.52
N ILE A 184 2.81 -2.88 -19.45
CA ILE A 184 1.41 -2.56 -19.16
C ILE A 184 0.59 -3.83 -19.34
N ILE A 185 0.00 -4.34 -18.26
CA ILE A 185 -0.78 -5.57 -18.25
C ILE A 185 -2.26 -5.24 -18.06
N PRO A 186 -3.13 -5.54 -19.07
CA PRO A 186 -4.58 -5.46 -18.89
C PRO A 186 -5.03 -6.57 -17.95
N SER A 187 -5.76 -6.24 -16.91
CA SER A 187 -6.12 -7.18 -15.86
C SER A 187 -7.54 -6.96 -15.32
N SER A 188 -8.08 -8.00 -14.74
CA SER A 188 -9.18 -7.96 -13.78
C SER A 188 -8.74 -8.75 -12.56
N ILE A 189 -8.17 -8.04 -11.58
CA ILE A 189 -7.59 -8.64 -10.38
C ILE A 189 -8.63 -9.47 -9.64
N GLN A 190 -9.87 -8.99 -9.59
CA GLN A 190 -10.97 -9.67 -8.92
C GLN A 190 -11.32 -11.01 -9.57
N ASN A 191 -11.20 -11.10 -10.89
CA ASN A 191 -11.49 -12.30 -11.67
C ASN A 191 -10.22 -13.14 -11.95
N GLY A 192 -9.06 -12.73 -11.42
CA GLY A 192 -7.78 -13.43 -11.60
C GLY A 192 -7.23 -13.40 -13.04
N ILE A 193 -7.75 -12.50 -13.90
CA ILE A 193 -7.35 -12.42 -15.31
C ILE A 193 -5.91 -11.91 -15.42
N ASN A 194 -5.11 -12.59 -16.23
CA ASN A 194 -3.71 -12.32 -16.51
C ASN A 194 -2.79 -12.37 -15.26
N ARG A 195 -3.22 -13.09 -14.22
CA ARG A 195 -2.43 -13.25 -12.99
C ARG A 195 -1.06 -13.89 -13.25
N GLN A 196 -0.96 -14.83 -14.19
CA GLN A 196 0.30 -15.49 -14.53
C GLN A 196 1.34 -14.48 -15.04
N GLU A 197 0.92 -13.59 -15.93
CA GLU A 197 1.81 -12.57 -16.48
C GLU A 197 2.22 -11.53 -15.42
N ILE A 198 1.31 -11.19 -14.49
CA ILE A 198 1.66 -10.35 -13.34
C ILE A 198 2.75 -11.00 -12.50
N LEU A 199 2.61 -12.29 -12.14
CA LEU A 199 3.59 -13.03 -11.35
C LEU A 199 4.93 -13.15 -12.07
N LYS A 200 4.92 -13.43 -13.36
CA LYS A 200 6.11 -13.51 -14.20
C LYS A 200 6.89 -12.19 -14.20
N ASN A 201 6.21 -11.05 -14.33
CA ASN A 201 6.85 -9.74 -14.27
C ASN A 201 7.45 -9.47 -12.89
N ILE A 202 6.75 -9.81 -11.80
CA ILE A 202 7.26 -9.68 -10.42
C ILE A 202 8.51 -10.55 -10.21
N VAL A 203 8.49 -11.80 -10.66
CA VAL A 203 9.66 -12.69 -10.59
C VAL A 203 10.82 -12.10 -11.38
N ASN A 204 10.56 -11.52 -12.57
CA ASN A 204 11.60 -10.89 -13.36
C ASN A 204 12.22 -9.67 -12.66
N MET A 205 11.41 -8.82 -12.01
CA MET A 205 11.92 -7.71 -11.18
C MET A 205 12.82 -8.24 -10.04
N SER A 206 12.46 -9.38 -9.42
CA SER A 206 13.29 -9.96 -8.37
C SER A 206 14.63 -10.51 -8.88
N LYS A 207 14.69 -10.99 -10.13
CA LYS A 207 15.94 -11.42 -10.78
C LYS A 207 16.90 -10.28 -11.05
N LEU A 208 16.36 -9.10 -11.40
CA LEU A 208 17.17 -7.90 -11.70
C LEU A 208 17.87 -7.36 -10.46
N LYS A 209 17.37 -7.68 -9.25
CA LYS A 209 17.99 -7.30 -8.00
C LYS A 209 19.15 -8.24 -7.67
N ASN A 210 20.37 -7.80 -7.94
CA ASN A 210 21.58 -8.54 -7.54
C ASN A 210 21.94 -8.21 -6.08
N LEU A 211 21.74 -9.16 -5.17
CA LEU A 211 22.03 -8.96 -3.75
C LEU A 211 23.53 -8.80 -3.47
N ASN A 212 24.41 -9.34 -4.33
CA ASN A 212 25.86 -9.22 -4.15
C ASN A 212 26.38 -7.79 -4.29
N ASP A 213 25.65 -6.90 -4.99
CA ASP A 213 26.11 -5.53 -5.28
C ASP A 213 26.34 -4.72 -4.01
N ASN A 214 25.54 -4.94 -2.95
CA ASN A 214 25.58 -4.11 -1.73
C ASN A 214 25.61 -4.90 -0.42
N ILE A 215 25.75 -6.24 -0.45
CA ILE A 215 25.69 -7.11 0.75
C ILE A 215 26.87 -6.91 1.70
N ASN A 216 28.02 -6.51 1.17
CA ASN A 216 29.26 -6.32 1.96
C ASN A 216 29.53 -4.84 2.29
N GLU A 217 28.63 -3.93 1.91
CA GLU A 217 28.66 -2.54 2.34
C GLU A 217 28.34 -2.40 3.83
N ASP A 218 28.57 -1.22 4.40
CA ASP A 218 28.16 -0.92 5.76
C ASP A 218 26.63 -0.98 5.89
N SER A 219 26.16 -1.67 6.92
CA SER A 219 24.74 -1.96 7.08
C SER A 219 23.93 -0.70 7.33
N PHE A 220 22.84 -0.56 6.57
CA PHE A 220 21.92 0.56 6.67
C PHE A 220 20.48 0.07 6.56
N MET A 221 19.77 0.07 7.68
CA MET A 221 18.38 -0.33 7.79
C MET A 221 17.51 0.85 8.17
N ILE A 222 16.43 1.10 7.42
CA ILE A 222 15.44 2.11 7.76
C ILE A 222 14.38 1.47 8.66
N VAL A 223 14.14 2.08 9.83
CA VAL A 223 13.11 1.65 10.78
C VAL A 223 11.77 2.27 10.38
N ILE A 224 10.80 1.44 10.03
CA ILE A 224 9.45 1.85 9.63
C ILE A 224 8.38 1.51 10.66
N ARG A 225 8.69 0.64 11.61
CA ARG A 225 7.84 0.29 12.76
C ARG A 225 8.69 -0.01 13.98
N SER A 226 8.12 0.22 15.16
CA SER A 226 8.66 -0.31 16.41
C SER A 226 7.54 -0.71 17.35
N PHE A 227 7.76 -1.77 18.12
CA PHE A 227 6.75 -2.30 19.02
C PHE A 227 7.35 -3.11 20.16
N ASP A 228 6.62 -3.10 21.26
CA ASP A 228 6.87 -3.95 22.41
C ASP A 228 6.09 -5.26 22.22
N ILE A 229 6.79 -6.39 22.28
CA ILE A 229 6.21 -7.74 22.10
C ILE A 229 5.90 -8.43 23.44
N ASN A 230 6.17 -7.77 24.56
CA ASN A 230 5.94 -8.34 25.87
C ASN A 230 4.44 -8.29 26.22
N LYS A 231 3.98 -9.31 26.94
CA LYS A 231 2.61 -9.31 27.47
C LYS A 231 2.53 -8.33 28.64
N GLN A 232 1.35 -7.76 28.84
CA GLN A 232 1.09 -6.98 30.05
C GLN A 232 1.33 -7.86 31.29
N ASN A 233 1.96 -7.30 32.31
CA ASN A 233 2.32 -7.98 33.56
C ASN A 233 3.36 -9.11 33.41
N SER A 234 4.21 -9.07 32.39
CA SER A 234 5.39 -9.97 32.34
C SER A 234 6.41 -9.57 33.39
N ASP A 235 7.03 -10.56 34.04
CA ASP A 235 8.14 -10.34 34.97
C ASP A 235 9.31 -9.69 34.26
N TRP A 236 9.99 -8.78 34.94
CA TRP A 236 11.15 -8.05 34.41
C TRP A 236 12.25 -8.98 33.90
N SER A 237 12.45 -10.15 34.55
CA SER A 237 13.44 -11.17 34.18
C SER A 237 13.12 -11.91 32.88
N THR A 238 11.85 -11.89 32.44
CA THR A 238 11.36 -12.55 31.23
C THR A 238 11.12 -11.59 30.07
N LEU A 239 11.37 -10.29 30.30
CA LEU A 239 11.17 -9.28 29.26
C LEU A 239 12.07 -9.53 28.06
N LYS A 240 11.42 -9.59 26.90
CA LYS A 240 12.11 -9.52 25.61
C LYS A 240 12.45 -8.07 25.34
N GLY A 241 13.57 -7.82 24.71
CA GLY A 241 13.96 -6.47 24.31
C GLY A 241 12.98 -5.82 23.33
N GLY A 242 13.18 -4.56 23.04
CA GLY A 242 12.39 -3.82 22.08
C GLY A 242 12.59 -4.34 20.65
N VAL A 243 11.54 -4.30 19.82
CA VAL A 243 11.61 -4.74 18.42
C VAL A 243 11.48 -3.55 17.49
N VAL A 244 12.39 -3.45 16.52
CA VAL A 244 12.29 -2.54 15.38
C VAL A 244 12.06 -3.33 14.11
N GLY A 245 11.14 -2.86 13.28
CA GLY A 245 10.82 -3.45 11.99
C GLY A 245 11.19 -2.50 10.86
N GLY A 246 11.76 -3.03 9.79
CA GLY A 246 12.17 -2.22 8.66
C GLY A 246 12.76 -3.03 7.52
N SER A 247 13.46 -2.37 6.62
CA SER A 247 14.18 -3.00 5.52
C SER A 247 15.66 -2.64 5.57
N LEU A 248 16.50 -3.65 5.44
CA LEU A 248 17.93 -3.46 5.22
C LEU A 248 18.15 -3.08 3.76
N LEU A 249 18.76 -1.92 3.51
CA LEU A 249 19.01 -1.42 2.15
C LEU A 249 20.39 -1.87 1.63
N CYS A 250 21.36 -1.99 2.51
CA CYS A 250 22.70 -2.53 2.20
C CYS A 250 23.33 -3.16 3.43
N GLY A 251 24.39 -3.92 3.22
CA GLY A 251 25.10 -4.67 4.24
C GLY A 251 24.42 -5.99 4.63
N ASN A 252 24.88 -6.58 5.70
CA ASN A 252 24.29 -7.74 6.35
C ASN A 252 24.39 -7.60 7.86
N LEU A 253 23.44 -8.20 8.59
CA LEU A 253 23.43 -8.23 10.05
C LEU A 253 23.14 -9.64 10.53
N LYS A 254 23.73 -10.04 11.65
CA LYS A 254 23.53 -11.35 12.28
C LYS A 254 23.13 -11.22 13.74
N VAL A 255 22.55 -12.28 14.26
CA VAL A 255 22.26 -12.40 15.69
C VAL A 255 23.57 -12.28 16.48
N GLY A 256 23.57 -11.44 17.50
CA GLY A 256 24.73 -11.17 18.34
C GLY A 256 25.56 -9.96 17.92
N ASP A 257 25.31 -9.35 16.75
CA ASP A 257 25.99 -8.13 16.34
C ASP A 257 25.61 -6.95 17.23
N TYR A 258 26.59 -6.07 17.47
CA TYR A 258 26.35 -4.77 18.06
C TYR A 258 26.02 -3.76 16.97
N VAL A 259 24.97 -2.99 17.20
CA VAL A 259 24.43 -2.03 16.24
C VAL A 259 24.21 -0.67 16.89
N GLU A 260 24.14 0.35 16.04
CA GLU A 260 23.87 1.72 16.40
C GLU A 260 22.56 2.18 15.76
N LEU A 261 21.73 2.93 16.50
CA LEU A 261 20.58 3.64 15.95
C LEU A 261 20.84 5.15 16.00
N ARG A 262 20.66 5.83 14.88
CA ARG A 262 20.76 7.29 14.73
C ARG A 262 19.45 7.88 14.23
N PRO A 263 19.10 9.10 14.69
CA PRO A 263 19.83 9.96 15.64
C PRO A 263 19.80 9.47 17.09
N GLY A 264 18.97 8.51 17.50
CA GLY A 264 18.80 8.08 18.87
C GLY A 264 17.98 9.10 19.68
N PHE A 265 18.49 9.50 20.84
CA PHE A 265 17.86 10.51 21.69
C PHE A 265 18.35 11.90 21.31
N ILE A 266 17.45 12.88 21.39
CA ILE A 266 17.78 14.30 21.21
C ILE A 266 17.84 14.95 22.60
N ILE A 267 18.99 15.53 22.94
CA ILE A 267 19.25 16.18 24.23
C ILE A 267 19.72 17.61 23.96
N GLY A 268 18.79 18.57 24.05
CA GLY A 268 19.05 19.93 23.63
C GLY A 268 19.46 20.02 22.17
N ASP A 269 20.66 20.55 21.88
CA ASP A 269 21.20 20.69 20.51
C ASP A 269 22.08 19.51 20.08
N LYS A 270 22.13 18.45 20.89
CA LYS A 270 22.96 17.26 20.65
C LYS A 270 22.10 16.03 20.40
N TYR A 271 22.63 15.07 19.67
CA TYR A 271 22.06 13.74 19.56
C TYR A 271 22.90 12.71 20.32
N ARG A 272 22.24 11.72 20.91
CA ARG A 272 22.86 10.57 21.56
C ARG A 272 22.43 9.30 20.84
N PRO A 273 23.33 8.63 20.11
CA PRO A 273 23.04 7.36 19.48
C PRO A 273 22.62 6.30 20.51
N ILE A 274 21.80 5.36 20.08
CA ILE A 274 21.44 4.20 20.89
C ILE A 274 22.27 3.03 20.42
N TYR A 275 23.03 2.43 21.33
CA TYR A 275 23.82 1.23 21.07
C TYR A 275 23.12 0.02 21.65
N SER A 276 23.06 -1.07 20.88
CA SER A 276 22.38 -2.28 21.31
C SER A 276 22.95 -3.52 20.65
N LYS A 277 22.64 -4.67 21.23
CA LYS A 277 22.98 -5.99 20.67
C LYS A 277 21.73 -6.61 20.03
N ILE A 278 21.88 -7.24 18.89
CA ILE A 278 20.82 -8.00 18.23
C ILE A 278 20.59 -9.31 19.01
N LYS A 279 19.41 -9.47 19.61
CA LYS A 279 19.00 -10.71 20.32
C LYS A 279 18.41 -11.75 19.38
N SER A 280 17.56 -11.32 18.44
CA SER A 280 16.96 -12.21 17.45
C SER A 280 16.53 -11.43 16.21
N LEU A 281 16.46 -12.15 15.10
CA LEU A 281 16.03 -11.64 13.80
C LEU A 281 14.86 -12.47 13.30
N LYS A 282 13.83 -11.84 12.74
CA LYS A 282 12.65 -12.53 12.21
C LYS A 282 12.16 -11.92 10.90
N SER A 283 11.68 -12.79 10.03
CA SER A 283 10.85 -12.40 8.89
C SER A 283 9.54 -13.18 8.99
N ASP A 284 8.42 -12.48 9.16
CA ASP A 284 7.14 -13.07 9.55
C ASP A 284 7.28 -13.99 10.79
N ALA A 285 6.95 -15.27 10.62
CA ALA A 285 7.08 -16.28 11.69
C ALA A 285 8.45 -16.95 11.76
N LYS A 286 9.34 -16.77 10.73
CA LYS A 286 10.62 -17.46 10.66
C LYS A 286 11.72 -16.72 11.43
N GLU A 287 12.49 -17.47 12.21
CA GLU A 287 13.71 -16.99 12.86
C GLU A 287 14.88 -17.03 11.88
N LEU A 288 15.68 -15.97 11.88
CA LEU A 288 16.81 -15.81 10.98
C LEU A 288 18.12 -15.75 11.76
N LYS A 289 19.18 -16.30 11.20
CA LYS A 289 20.55 -16.10 11.71
C LYS A 289 21.17 -14.82 11.16
N TYR A 290 20.89 -14.53 9.89
CA TYR A 290 21.34 -13.37 9.14
C TYR A 290 20.16 -12.68 8.49
N ILE A 291 20.27 -11.39 8.25
CA ILE A 291 19.39 -10.64 7.35
C ILE A 291 20.21 -10.00 6.24
N PHE A 292 19.58 -9.92 5.07
CA PHE A 292 20.13 -9.42 3.81
C PHE A 292 19.29 -8.27 3.26
N PRO A 293 19.84 -7.47 2.30
CA PRO A 293 19.09 -6.40 1.68
C PRO A 293 17.81 -6.89 1.01
N GLY A 294 16.73 -6.13 1.24
CA GLY A 294 15.39 -6.42 0.73
C GLY A 294 14.50 -7.11 1.76
N GLY A 295 13.20 -7.12 1.46
CA GLY A 295 12.20 -7.62 2.36
C GLY A 295 12.01 -6.79 3.63
N LEU A 296 10.99 -7.15 4.39
CA LEU A 296 10.73 -6.57 5.69
C LEU A 296 11.14 -7.55 6.79
N VAL A 297 11.91 -7.06 7.73
CA VAL A 297 12.47 -7.84 8.83
C VAL A 297 12.23 -7.18 10.18
N GLY A 298 12.08 -7.99 11.20
CA GLY A 298 12.02 -7.56 12.60
C GLY A 298 13.33 -7.86 13.30
N VAL A 299 13.91 -6.85 13.95
CA VAL A 299 15.15 -6.93 14.72
C VAL A 299 14.81 -6.72 16.19
N CYS A 300 14.98 -7.76 17.01
CA CYS A 300 14.86 -7.66 18.46
C CYS A 300 16.18 -7.21 19.02
N LEU A 301 16.16 -6.10 19.73
CA LEU A 301 17.33 -5.44 20.30
C LEU A 301 17.34 -5.60 21.82
N ASP A 302 18.54 -5.60 22.40
CA ASP A 302 18.73 -5.57 23.84
C ASP A 302 18.52 -4.14 24.37
N LEU A 303 17.29 -3.68 24.26
CA LEU A 303 16.82 -2.35 24.68
C LEU A 303 15.64 -2.48 25.61
N ASP A 304 15.40 -1.44 26.40
CA ASP A 304 14.14 -1.30 27.15
C ASP A 304 12.96 -1.33 26.15
N PRO A 305 12.02 -2.27 26.28
CA PRO A 305 10.88 -2.38 25.39
C PRO A 305 10.03 -1.11 25.30
N SER A 306 10.01 -0.29 26.34
CA SER A 306 9.27 0.97 26.39
C SER A 306 9.69 1.95 25.29
N LEU A 307 10.96 1.92 24.89
CA LEU A 307 11.51 2.74 23.79
C LEU A 307 10.94 2.37 22.42
N CYS A 308 10.38 1.17 22.29
CA CYS A 308 9.80 0.70 21.03
C CYS A 308 8.26 0.81 20.98
N LYS A 309 7.61 1.27 22.06
CA LYS A 309 6.15 1.47 22.08
C LYS A 309 5.71 2.57 21.12
N ASN A 310 4.49 2.43 20.60
CA ASN A 310 3.81 3.45 19.78
C ASN A 310 4.64 3.95 18.59
N ASN A 311 5.45 3.09 17.98
CA ASN A 311 6.31 3.45 16.85
C ASN A 311 7.34 4.57 17.18
N PHE A 312 7.79 4.69 18.41
CA PHE A 312 8.72 5.76 18.83
C PHE A 312 10.05 5.73 18.05
N MET A 313 10.50 4.55 17.62
CA MET A 313 11.74 4.38 16.85
C MET A 313 11.57 4.56 15.34
N VAL A 314 10.38 4.90 14.84
CA VAL A 314 10.16 5.10 13.40
C VAL A 314 10.98 6.30 12.90
N GLY A 315 11.62 6.11 11.74
CA GLY A 315 12.50 7.11 11.13
C GLY A 315 13.95 7.08 11.61
N GLN A 316 14.25 6.30 12.66
CA GLN A 316 15.62 5.97 13.01
C GLN A 316 16.27 5.11 11.93
N VAL A 317 17.58 5.17 11.88
CA VAL A 317 18.40 4.32 11.02
C VAL A 317 19.25 3.39 11.90
N LEU A 318 19.24 2.11 11.60
CA LEU A 318 20.02 1.10 12.30
C LEU A 318 21.14 0.59 11.40
N GLY A 319 22.33 0.44 11.95
CA GLY A 319 23.47 -0.12 11.22
C GLY A 319 24.69 -0.38 12.08
N ASN A 320 25.83 -0.59 11.45
CA ASN A 320 27.07 -0.87 12.13
C ASN A 320 27.56 0.34 12.94
N ILE A 321 28.11 0.09 14.11
CA ILE A 321 28.60 1.14 15.01
C ILE A 321 29.67 1.99 14.32
N GLY A 322 29.49 3.31 14.36
CA GLY A 322 30.41 4.29 13.78
C GLY A 322 30.40 4.37 12.25
N LYS A 323 29.52 3.60 11.58
CA LYS A 323 29.45 3.54 10.11
C LYS A 323 28.20 4.19 9.51
N LEU A 324 27.27 4.59 10.35
CA LEU A 324 26.07 5.30 9.88
C LEU A 324 26.41 6.73 9.45
N PRO A 325 25.65 7.31 8.50
CA PRO A 325 25.80 8.69 8.07
C PRO A 325 25.67 9.69 9.22
N SER A 326 26.17 10.90 9.00
CA SER A 326 26.05 12.00 9.94
C SER A 326 24.59 12.40 10.18
N VAL A 327 24.37 13.01 11.34
CA VAL A 327 23.08 13.57 11.75
C VAL A 327 23.11 15.08 11.53
N TYR A 328 22.07 15.64 10.92
CA TYR A 328 22.02 17.05 10.54
C TYR A 328 20.88 17.79 11.21
N ASN A 329 21.16 19.03 11.67
CA ASN A 329 20.18 20.00 12.17
C ASN A 329 19.67 20.92 11.06
N GLU A 330 20.56 21.27 10.14
CA GLU A 330 20.23 22.06 8.96
C GLU A 330 20.70 21.31 7.73
N ILE A 331 19.91 21.38 6.66
CA ILE A 331 20.21 20.71 5.40
C ILE A 331 20.20 21.71 4.26
N ASP A 332 21.15 21.51 3.35
CA ASP A 332 21.21 22.18 2.06
C ASP A 332 20.76 21.19 0.99
N ILE A 333 19.73 21.58 0.23
CA ILE A 333 19.15 20.74 -0.82
C ILE A 333 19.05 21.48 -2.14
N THR A 334 19.22 20.75 -3.23
CA THR A 334 18.74 21.19 -4.54
C THR A 334 17.36 20.60 -4.76
N PHE A 335 16.42 21.35 -5.34
CA PHE A 335 15.06 20.85 -5.55
C PHE A 335 14.59 21.05 -6.98
N GLU A 336 13.63 20.20 -7.37
CA GLU A 336 12.90 20.26 -8.63
C GLU A 336 11.40 20.29 -8.32
N GLU A 337 10.72 21.31 -8.83
CA GLU A 337 9.28 21.45 -8.65
C GLU A 337 8.52 20.48 -9.54
N LEU A 338 7.43 19.90 -8.98
CA LEU A 338 6.58 19.00 -9.71
C LEU A 338 5.63 19.80 -10.62
N LYS A 339 5.76 19.63 -11.93
CA LYS A 339 4.89 20.30 -12.91
C LYS A 339 3.48 19.70 -12.87
N ARG A 340 2.54 20.44 -12.33
CA ARG A 340 1.10 20.11 -12.38
C ARG A 340 0.39 21.06 -13.35
N HIS A 341 -0.53 20.53 -14.14
CA HIS A 341 -1.25 21.33 -15.15
C HIS A 341 -2.18 22.43 -14.58
N ASP A 342 -2.58 22.34 -13.30
CA ASP A 342 -3.71 23.11 -12.78
C ASP A 342 -3.37 24.19 -11.74
N ASN A 343 -2.13 24.43 -11.38
CA ASN A 343 -1.81 25.33 -10.27
C ASN A 343 -0.73 26.36 -10.62
N LYS A 344 -1.03 27.63 -10.37
CA LYS A 344 -0.01 28.67 -10.13
C LYS A 344 0.65 28.35 -8.79
N TYR A 345 1.87 27.83 -8.82
CA TYR A 345 2.64 27.58 -7.60
C TYR A 345 3.15 28.89 -7.03
N GLU A 346 2.99 29.06 -5.72
CA GLU A 346 3.75 30.08 -5.01
C GLU A 346 5.16 29.56 -4.76
N ASP A 347 6.17 30.32 -5.16
CA ASP A 347 7.57 30.05 -4.88
C ASP A 347 7.82 29.87 -3.38
N PHE A 348 8.91 29.20 -3.02
CA PHE A 348 9.34 29.11 -1.63
C PHE A 348 9.71 30.47 -1.08
N LYS A 349 9.21 30.77 0.14
CA LYS A 349 9.48 32.02 0.86
C LYS A 349 10.45 31.75 2.03
N LYS A 350 11.27 32.73 2.33
CA LYS A 350 12.06 32.69 3.56
C LYS A 350 11.12 32.64 4.76
N ASP A 351 11.52 31.89 5.80
CA ASP A 351 10.75 31.64 7.03
C ASP A 351 9.49 30.80 6.84
N GLU A 352 9.21 30.29 5.65
CA GLU A 352 8.10 29.36 5.38
C GLU A 352 8.35 28.01 6.09
N MET A 353 7.28 27.46 6.67
CA MET A 353 7.29 26.12 7.25
C MET A 353 6.87 25.10 6.19
N ILE A 354 7.72 24.12 5.97
CA ILE A 354 7.50 23.02 5.04
C ILE A 354 7.64 21.68 5.76
N VAL A 355 7.14 20.63 5.12
CA VAL A 355 7.30 19.25 5.63
C VAL A 355 8.18 18.48 4.67
N LEU A 356 9.19 17.82 5.22
CA LEU A 356 10.13 16.98 4.48
C LEU A 356 9.91 15.52 4.84
N ASN A 357 9.86 14.65 3.85
CA ASN A 357 9.95 13.21 4.10
C ASN A 357 11.38 12.74 3.84
N ILE A 358 12.00 12.27 4.92
CA ILE A 358 13.37 11.75 4.92
C ILE A 358 13.35 10.38 5.59
N ASN A 359 13.88 9.35 4.92
CA ASN A 359 13.71 7.96 5.33
C ASN A 359 12.20 7.63 5.48
N ALA A 360 11.78 7.10 6.59
CA ALA A 360 10.38 6.77 6.90
C ALA A 360 9.68 7.81 7.78
N MET A 361 10.20 9.04 7.88
CA MET A 361 9.70 10.07 8.80
C MET A 361 9.35 11.37 8.06
N SER A 362 8.24 11.98 8.46
CA SER A 362 7.88 13.35 8.10
C SER A 362 8.42 14.33 9.13
N ILE A 363 9.21 15.30 8.72
CA ILE A 363 9.88 16.27 9.57
C ILE A 363 9.53 17.68 9.13
N ASP A 364 9.09 18.50 10.08
CA ASP A 364 8.85 19.90 9.81
C ASP A 364 10.19 20.65 9.74
N GLY A 365 10.31 21.54 8.75
CA GLY A 365 11.50 22.35 8.54
C GLY A 365 11.15 23.79 8.20
N LYS A 366 11.99 24.72 8.65
CA LYS A 366 11.86 26.14 8.37
C LYS A 366 12.88 26.56 7.31
N ILE A 367 12.43 27.20 6.24
CA ILE A 367 13.31 27.70 5.18
C ILE A 367 14.12 28.89 5.70
N LEU A 368 15.44 28.74 5.78
CA LEU A 368 16.36 29.81 6.17
C LEU A 368 16.75 30.66 4.95
N LYS A 369 16.92 30.02 3.81
CA LYS A 369 17.37 30.69 2.57
C LYS A 369 16.84 29.92 1.36
N CYS A 370 16.37 30.69 0.38
CA CYS A 370 15.97 30.18 -0.93
C CYS A 370 16.76 30.94 -2.00
N LYS A 371 17.43 30.22 -2.91
CA LYS A 371 18.13 30.79 -4.08
C LYS A 371 17.94 29.87 -5.29
N LYS A 372 17.22 30.33 -6.30
CA LYS A 372 16.89 29.50 -7.48
C LYS A 372 16.38 28.12 -7.00
N ASN A 373 17.05 27.05 -7.40
CA ASN A 373 16.69 25.67 -7.07
C ASN A 373 17.39 25.14 -5.80
N ASN A 374 17.93 26.01 -4.94
CA ASN A 374 18.60 25.61 -3.71
C ASN A 374 17.84 26.14 -2.49
N LEU A 375 17.62 25.27 -1.51
CA LEU A 375 17.05 25.60 -0.21
C LEU A 375 18.02 25.27 0.91
N LYS A 376 18.15 26.18 1.88
CA LYS A 376 18.72 25.88 3.19
C LYS A 376 17.59 25.83 4.20
N ILE A 377 17.47 24.70 4.90
CA ILE A 377 16.33 24.39 5.77
C ILE A 377 16.85 24.03 7.15
N LYS A 378 16.30 24.65 8.18
CA LYS A 378 16.48 24.24 9.57
C LYS A 378 15.43 23.22 9.95
N LEU A 379 15.85 22.06 10.39
CA LEU A 379 14.96 20.97 10.78
C LEU A 379 14.49 21.15 12.24
N LEU A 380 13.24 20.82 12.54
CA LEU A 380 12.74 20.80 13.92
C LEU A 380 13.26 19.59 14.71
N LYS A 381 13.61 18.50 14.02
CA LYS A 381 14.24 17.31 14.59
C LYS A 381 15.45 16.94 13.75
N PRO A 382 16.60 16.67 14.37
CA PRO A 382 17.77 16.18 13.64
C PRO A 382 17.50 14.87 12.91
N VAL A 383 18.14 14.65 11.78
CA VAL A 383 17.96 13.47 10.96
C VAL A 383 19.29 12.89 10.48
N CYS A 384 19.37 11.56 10.46
CA CYS A 384 20.45 10.84 9.81
C CYS A 384 20.13 10.70 8.31
N ILE A 385 20.97 11.21 7.42
CA ILE A 385 20.72 11.26 5.98
C ILE A 385 22.00 10.94 5.20
N ARG A 386 21.89 10.17 4.11
CA ARG A 386 22.99 9.83 3.21
C ARG A 386 23.26 10.98 2.24
N GLU A 387 24.51 11.08 1.79
CA GLU A 387 24.86 11.96 0.69
C GLU A 387 24.05 11.63 -0.58
N ASN A 388 23.64 12.67 -1.30
CA ASN A 388 22.82 12.57 -2.51
C ASN A 388 21.50 11.81 -2.33
N GLN A 389 21.00 11.68 -1.10
CA GLN A 389 19.70 11.08 -0.86
C GLN A 389 18.59 11.98 -1.37
N LYS A 390 17.63 11.40 -2.09
CA LYS A 390 16.41 12.09 -2.50
C LYS A 390 15.45 12.21 -1.31
N LEU A 391 14.66 13.27 -1.31
CA LEU A 391 13.63 13.54 -0.30
C LEU A 391 12.44 14.26 -0.93
N SER A 392 11.28 14.11 -0.31
CA SER A 392 10.05 14.74 -0.78
C SER A 392 9.73 15.98 0.04
N ILE A 393 9.30 17.05 -0.63
CA ILE A 393 8.99 18.35 -0.02
C ILE A 393 7.49 18.62 -0.16
N PHE A 394 6.83 18.80 0.98
CA PHE A 394 5.42 19.16 1.05
C PHE A 394 5.23 20.59 1.50
N LYS A 395 4.26 21.26 0.89
CA LYS A 395 3.70 22.51 1.38
C LYS A 395 2.37 22.27 2.09
N ASN A 396 2.10 23.12 3.06
CA ASN A 396 0.83 23.13 3.78
C ASN A 396 -0.20 23.95 2.99
N ARG A 397 -1.41 23.38 2.79
CA ARG A 397 -2.62 24.13 2.47
C ARG A 397 -3.46 24.28 3.74
N ILE A 398 -4.49 25.10 3.71
CA ILE A 398 -5.38 25.34 4.86
C ILE A 398 -5.94 24.03 5.42
N THR A 399 -6.23 23.06 4.57
CA THR A 399 -6.90 21.80 4.94
C THR A 399 -6.06 20.53 4.69
N SER A 400 -4.94 20.60 3.95
CA SER A 400 -4.17 19.43 3.55
C SER A 400 -2.70 19.77 3.27
N LYS A 401 -1.86 18.73 3.27
CA LYS A 401 -0.47 18.81 2.80
C LYS A 401 -0.43 18.24 1.38
N TYR A 402 0.31 18.88 0.50
CA TYR A 402 0.49 18.38 -0.87
C TYR A 402 1.97 18.29 -1.23
N LEU A 403 2.31 17.28 -2.00
CA LEU A 403 3.67 17.11 -2.53
C LEU A 403 3.96 18.25 -3.52
N TYR A 404 4.99 19.04 -3.23
CA TYR A 404 5.34 20.23 -4.01
C TYR A 404 6.57 20.02 -4.89
N ALA A 405 7.61 19.42 -4.32
CA ALA A 405 8.90 19.27 -5.00
C ALA A 405 9.63 18.01 -4.55
N THR A 406 10.59 17.59 -5.35
CA THR A 406 11.60 16.60 -4.98
C THR A 406 12.90 17.31 -4.66
N GLY A 407 13.54 16.99 -3.55
CA GLY A 407 14.81 17.52 -3.14
C GLY A 407 15.92 16.48 -3.22
N LEU A 408 17.15 16.93 -3.47
CA LEU A 408 18.37 16.14 -3.40
C LEU A 408 19.28 16.73 -2.33
N PHE A 409 19.61 15.96 -1.31
CA PHE A 409 20.50 16.39 -0.22
C PHE A 409 21.91 16.63 -0.71
N LYS A 410 22.51 17.76 -0.33
CA LYS A 410 23.84 18.19 -0.74
C LYS A 410 24.82 18.42 0.42
N GLY A 411 24.33 18.44 1.64
CA GLY A 411 25.10 18.71 2.83
C GLY A 411 24.31 19.54 3.84
N GLY A 412 24.97 20.09 4.83
CA GLY A 412 24.31 20.92 5.84
C GLY A 412 25.16 21.13 7.08
N VAL A 413 24.50 21.51 8.18
CA VAL A 413 25.13 21.67 9.49
C VAL A 413 24.88 20.40 10.32
N GLU A 414 25.95 19.70 10.65
CA GLU A 414 25.88 18.51 11.47
C GLU A 414 25.45 18.82 12.90
N CYS A 415 24.61 17.94 13.45
CA CYS A 415 24.27 17.94 14.86
C CYS A 415 25.44 17.40 15.67
N LYS A 416 25.75 18.03 16.78
CA LYS A 416 26.83 17.56 17.67
C LYS A 416 26.42 16.26 18.36
N LYS A 417 27.32 15.28 18.37
CA LYS A 417 27.14 14.06 19.15
C LYS A 417 27.34 14.34 20.63
N ASP A 418 26.56 13.70 21.47
CA ASP A 418 26.80 13.64 22.92
C ASP A 418 27.71 12.43 23.20
N ASP A 419 28.93 12.71 23.65
CA ASP A 419 29.99 11.71 23.85
C ASP A 419 29.91 11.02 25.24
N SER A 420 28.85 11.21 25.99
CA SER A 420 28.70 10.67 27.37
C SER A 420 28.76 9.12 27.42
N GLU A 421 28.51 8.42 26.34
CA GLU A 421 28.56 6.94 26.25
C GLU A 421 29.79 6.39 25.53
N ASP A 422 30.75 7.19 25.15
CA ASP A 422 31.96 6.71 24.44
C ASP A 422 32.82 5.76 25.29
N GLY A 423 32.70 5.83 26.61
CA GLY A 423 33.30 4.86 27.54
C GLY A 423 32.71 3.46 27.42
N VAL A 424 31.41 3.35 27.17
CA VAL A 424 30.71 2.07 26.97
C VAL A 424 31.14 1.45 25.64
N LEU A 425 31.27 2.26 24.58
CA LEU A 425 31.72 1.78 23.27
C LEU A 425 33.09 1.11 23.29
N LYS A 426 34.03 1.68 24.04
CA LYS A 426 35.39 1.12 24.16
C LYS A 426 35.43 -0.24 24.84
N SER A 427 34.41 -0.57 25.62
CA SER A 427 34.27 -1.87 26.30
C SER A 427 33.58 -2.94 25.45
N LEU A 428 32.94 -2.57 24.32
CA LEU A 428 32.26 -3.52 23.45
C LEU A 428 33.28 -4.29 22.60
N ASN A 429 33.21 -5.60 22.65
CA ASN A 429 34.01 -6.47 21.78
C ASN A 429 33.35 -6.58 20.40
N ILE A 430 33.57 -5.57 19.55
CA ILE A 430 33.00 -5.50 18.19
C ILE A 430 33.84 -6.42 17.30
N LYS A 431 33.22 -7.51 16.83
CA LYS A 431 33.83 -8.44 15.88
C LYS A 431 33.79 -7.87 14.47
N GLU A 432 34.81 -8.20 13.67
CA GLU A 432 34.79 -7.93 12.24
C GLU A 432 33.61 -8.66 11.58
N ARG A 433 33.06 -8.04 10.54
CA ARG A 433 31.98 -8.62 9.76
C ARG A 433 32.44 -9.79 8.92
N ASP A 434 31.55 -10.77 8.75
CA ASP A 434 31.76 -11.84 7.78
C ASP A 434 31.59 -11.27 6.36
N VAL A 435 32.55 -11.55 5.49
CA VAL A 435 32.37 -11.32 4.05
C VAL A 435 31.51 -12.44 3.50
N ILE A 436 30.40 -12.06 2.88
CA ILE A 436 29.39 -13.01 2.37
C ILE A 436 29.34 -12.92 0.86
N GLU A 437 29.26 -14.06 0.20
CA GLU A 437 29.02 -14.22 -1.23
C GLU A 437 27.73 -15.03 -1.42
N ILE A 438 26.81 -14.53 -2.25
CA ILE A 438 25.57 -15.23 -2.58
C ILE A 438 25.74 -15.96 -3.90
N GLU A 439 25.64 -17.28 -3.83
CA GLU A 439 25.60 -18.17 -4.98
C GLU A 439 24.17 -18.22 -5.54
N ASN A 440 23.98 -17.84 -6.81
CA ASN A 440 22.69 -17.95 -7.46
C ASN A 440 22.49 -19.38 -7.99
N ASP A 441 21.82 -20.20 -7.20
CA ASP A 441 21.46 -21.59 -7.52
C ASP A 441 20.05 -21.72 -8.12
N ILE A 442 19.38 -20.61 -8.43
CA ILE A 442 18.04 -20.59 -9.00
C ILE A 442 18.13 -20.52 -10.53
N VAL A 443 17.70 -21.56 -11.21
CA VAL A 443 17.54 -21.57 -12.65
C VAL A 443 16.16 -21.03 -12.97
N TYR A 444 16.09 -19.95 -13.73
CA TYR A 444 14.86 -19.35 -14.18
C TYR A 444 14.60 -19.77 -15.64
N GLU A 445 13.39 -20.23 -15.93
CA GLU A 445 13.00 -20.45 -17.33
C GLU A 445 12.73 -19.12 -18.02
N ASN A 446 13.31 -18.93 -19.21
CA ASN A 446 13.06 -17.76 -20.04
C ASN A 446 11.74 -17.95 -20.81
N ASN A 447 10.63 -17.58 -20.19
CA ASN A 447 9.33 -17.57 -20.86
C ASN A 447 9.14 -16.23 -21.58
N ARG A 448 8.72 -16.28 -22.86
CA ARG A 448 8.35 -15.09 -23.65
C ARG A 448 7.23 -14.32 -22.93
N TYR A 449 7.32 -12.99 -22.88
CA TYR A 449 6.21 -12.16 -22.44
C TYR A 449 5.09 -12.17 -23.49
N GLU A 450 3.83 -12.27 -23.03
CA GLU A 450 2.67 -12.12 -23.89
C GLU A 450 2.50 -10.64 -24.27
N SER A 451 2.10 -10.37 -25.51
CA SER A 451 1.80 -9.02 -25.96
C SER A 451 0.53 -8.49 -25.28
N TYR A 452 0.36 -7.17 -25.27
CA TYR A 452 -0.84 -6.54 -24.70
C TYR A 452 -2.12 -7.06 -25.36
N GLU A 453 -2.12 -7.25 -26.68
CA GLU A 453 -3.26 -7.78 -27.45
C GLU A 453 -3.59 -9.24 -27.08
N GLU A 454 -2.57 -10.09 -26.91
CA GLU A 454 -2.74 -11.47 -26.43
C GLU A 454 -3.39 -11.47 -25.04
N LEU A 455 -2.88 -10.65 -24.13
CA LEU A 455 -3.40 -10.52 -22.77
C LEU A 455 -4.83 -9.93 -22.73
N LEU A 456 -5.15 -9.01 -23.64
CA LEU A 456 -6.48 -8.42 -23.74
C LEU A 456 -7.54 -9.44 -24.19
N ASN A 457 -7.15 -10.44 -25.00
CA ASN A 457 -8.06 -11.51 -25.41
C ASN A 457 -8.51 -12.42 -24.25
N ASN A 458 -7.75 -12.48 -23.16
CA ASN A 458 -8.13 -13.21 -21.94
C ASN A 458 -9.22 -12.49 -21.12
N VAL A 459 -9.51 -11.22 -21.43
CA VAL A 459 -10.48 -10.40 -20.67
C VAL A 459 -11.90 -10.67 -21.16
N LYS A 460 -12.80 -11.04 -20.26
CA LYS A 460 -14.24 -11.11 -20.55
C LYS A 460 -14.86 -9.72 -20.34
N PHE A 461 -15.17 -9.06 -21.45
CA PHE A 461 -15.73 -7.70 -21.43
C PHE A 461 -17.21 -7.68 -21.06
N LYS A 462 -17.64 -6.55 -20.50
CA LYS A 462 -19.03 -6.29 -20.16
C LYS A 462 -19.91 -6.28 -21.42
N SER A 463 -20.98 -7.08 -21.41
CA SER A 463 -22.06 -6.96 -22.39
C SER A 463 -23.05 -5.88 -21.93
N ASP A 464 -23.63 -5.10 -22.87
CA ASP A 464 -24.52 -3.94 -22.60
C ASP A 464 -25.86 -4.30 -21.88
N THR A 465 -26.04 -5.51 -21.37
CA THR A 465 -27.36 -6.09 -21.08
C THR A 465 -27.93 -5.88 -19.66
N ASN A 466 -27.23 -5.24 -18.72
CA ASN A 466 -27.68 -5.23 -17.31
C ASN A 466 -28.01 -3.86 -16.71
N LYS A 467 -28.70 -2.98 -17.44
CA LYS A 467 -29.32 -1.78 -16.82
C LYS A 467 -30.71 -2.15 -16.28
N LEU A 468 -30.90 -2.06 -14.97
CA LEU A 468 -32.21 -2.23 -14.33
C LEU A 468 -33.16 -1.10 -14.81
N LYS A 469 -34.11 -1.44 -15.69
CA LYS A 469 -35.16 -0.51 -16.09
C LYS A 469 -36.26 -0.51 -15.03
N LEU A 470 -36.29 0.52 -14.21
CA LEU A 470 -37.32 0.73 -13.17
C LEU A 470 -38.57 1.33 -13.80
N ASN A 471 -39.74 0.83 -13.38
CA ASN A 471 -41.02 1.46 -13.71
C ASN A 471 -41.21 2.67 -12.79
N GLN A 472 -41.90 3.69 -13.30
CA GLN A 472 -42.27 4.82 -12.47
C GLN A 472 -43.20 4.39 -11.33
N PRO A 473 -43.06 4.96 -10.11
CA PRO A 473 -43.95 4.63 -9.00
C PRO A 473 -45.37 5.11 -9.30
N VAL A 474 -46.32 4.21 -9.08
CA VAL A 474 -47.77 4.54 -9.20
C VAL A 474 -48.30 4.74 -7.78
N ILE A 475 -48.69 5.99 -7.52
CA ILE A 475 -49.13 6.44 -6.20
C ILE A 475 -50.63 6.80 -6.26
N LYS A 476 -51.40 6.19 -5.36
CA LYS A 476 -52.83 6.53 -5.17
C LYS A 476 -53.00 7.15 -3.80
N LYS A 477 -53.78 8.24 -3.73
CA LYS A 477 -54.14 8.90 -2.46
C LYS A 477 -55.51 8.40 -1.99
N VAL A 478 -55.53 7.89 -0.76
CA VAL A 478 -56.76 7.40 -0.10
C VAL A 478 -56.84 8.07 1.27
N ASN A 479 -57.73 9.02 1.43
CA ASN A 479 -57.90 9.81 2.67
C ASN A 479 -56.61 10.52 3.09
N ARG A 480 -56.03 10.16 4.25
CA ARG A 480 -54.77 10.70 4.80
C ARG A 480 -53.59 9.79 4.49
N ASP A 481 -53.80 8.73 3.73
CA ASP A 481 -52.79 7.72 3.41
C ASP A 481 -52.47 7.74 1.92
N ILE A 482 -51.27 7.29 1.59
CA ILE A 482 -50.78 7.08 0.25
C ILE A 482 -50.48 5.61 0.03
N ILE A 483 -50.95 5.07 -1.10
CA ILE A 483 -50.71 3.68 -1.50
C ILE A 483 -49.73 3.67 -2.68
N TYR A 484 -48.57 3.02 -2.51
CA TYR A 484 -47.65 2.70 -3.60
C TYR A 484 -48.06 1.40 -4.26
N SER A 485 -48.86 1.48 -5.35
CA SER A 485 -49.59 0.34 -5.90
C SER A 485 -48.70 -0.65 -6.65
N ASN A 486 -47.69 -0.20 -7.39
CA ASN A 486 -46.78 -1.06 -8.14
C ASN A 486 -45.49 -1.41 -7.38
N TYR A 487 -45.53 -1.41 -6.05
CA TYR A 487 -44.44 -1.76 -5.16
C TYR A 487 -43.94 -3.20 -5.39
N LEU A 488 -44.87 -4.17 -5.60
CA LEU A 488 -44.49 -5.56 -5.88
C LEU A 488 -43.73 -5.74 -7.21
N ASP A 489 -44.07 -4.94 -8.22
CA ASP A 489 -43.37 -4.96 -9.51
C ASP A 489 -41.91 -4.51 -9.37
N LEU A 490 -41.68 -3.50 -8.53
CA LEU A 490 -40.34 -3.04 -8.21
C LEU A 490 -39.53 -4.15 -7.52
N LEU A 491 -40.11 -4.78 -6.49
CA LEU A 491 -39.47 -5.87 -5.77
C LEU A 491 -39.17 -7.07 -6.67
N ASN A 492 -40.12 -7.46 -7.53
CA ASN A 492 -39.92 -8.57 -8.46
C ASN A 492 -38.79 -8.28 -9.45
N LYS A 493 -38.65 -7.03 -9.92
CA LYS A 493 -37.54 -6.64 -10.79
C LYS A 493 -36.19 -6.65 -10.08
N ILE A 494 -36.15 -6.22 -8.82
CA ILE A 494 -34.94 -6.25 -8.01
C ILE A 494 -34.57 -7.70 -7.67
N ASN A 495 -35.54 -8.50 -7.24
CA ASN A 495 -35.32 -9.88 -6.80
C ASN A 495 -35.03 -10.87 -7.94
N LYS A 496 -35.46 -10.58 -9.19
CA LYS A 496 -35.14 -11.42 -10.36
C LYS A 496 -33.62 -11.54 -10.63
N ASN A 497 -32.86 -10.56 -10.19
CA ASN A 497 -31.43 -10.53 -10.38
C ASN A 497 -30.64 -11.05 -9.17
N THR A 498 -31.31 -11.56 -8.12
CA THR A 498 -30.68 -12.00 -6.86
C THR A 498 -31.32 -13.27 -6.35
N GLU A 499 -30.59 -14.38 -6.34
CA GLU A 499 -31.12 -15.71 -6.01
C GLU A 499 -31.51 -15.92 -4.55
N ASP A 500 -31.00 -15.14 -3.57
CA ASP A 500 -31.13 -15.47 -2.14
C ASP A 500 -31.63 -14.34 -1.22
N ILE A 501 -32.03 -13.16 -1.71
CA ILE A 501 -32.36 -12.03 -0.82
C ILE A 501 -33.74 -11.46 -1.12
N LYS A 502 -34.57 -11.42 -0.09
CA LYS A 502 -35.80 -10.66 -0.10
C LYS A 502 -35.53 -9.23 0.33
N TYR A 503 -35.38 -8.32 -0.62
CA TYR A 503 -35.17 -6.88 -0.38
C TYR A 503 -36.39 -6.18 0.26
N ASP A 504 -37.48 -6.88 0.45
CA ASP A 504 -38.75 -6.35 0.95
C ASP A 504 -38.60 -5.61 2.28
N ASN A 505 -38.04 -6.27 3.29
CA ASN A 505 -37.83 -5.65 4.61
C ASN A 505 -36.89 -4.45 4.57
N TYR A 506 -35.81 -4.53 3.79
CA TYR A 506 -34.86 -3.44 3.65
C TYR A 506 -35.46 -2.22 2.95
N LEU A 507 -36.31 -2.43 1.93
CA LEU A 507 -36.98 -1.35 1.21
C LEU A 507 -38.02 -0.66 2.09
N ILE A 508 -38.82 -1.42 2.83
CA ILE A 508 -39.83 -0.89 3.78
C ILE A 508 -39.15 -0.06 4.87
N GLU A 509 -38.11 -0.60 5.47
CA GLU A 509 -37.34 0.09 6.51
C GLU A 509 -36.66 1.36 5.98
N PHE A 510 -36.11 1.30 4.78
CA PHE A 510 -35.51 2.46 4.11
C PHE A 510 -36.55 3.56 3.85
N ILE A 511 -37.72 3.21 3.31
CA ILE A 511 -38.82 4.16 3.08
C ILE A 511 -39.32 4.75 4.40
N LYS A 512 -39.49 3.95 5.46
CA LYS A 512 -39.86 4.42 6.81
C LYS A 512 -38.89 5.50 7.32
N ASN A 513 -37.59 5.24 7.19
CA ASN A 513 -36.56 6.13 7.67
C ASN A 513 -36.47 7.44 6.84
N GLU A 514 -36.51 7.35 5.50
CA GLU A 514 -36.42 8.53 4.60
C GLU A 514 -37.65 9.43 4.70
N LEU A 515 -38.85 8.87 4.93
CA LEU A 515 -40.10 9.62 5.02
C LEU A 515 -40.54 9.90 6.47
N SER A 516 -39.83 9.34 7.46
CA SER A 516 -40.20 9.43 8.88
C SER A 516 -41.69 9.08 9.13
N THR A 517 -42.18 8.00 8.49
CA THR A 517 -43.59 7.61 8.52
C THR A 517 -43.77 6.11 8.81
N THR A 518 -44.99 5.71 9.14
CA THR A 518 -45.34 4.29 9.25
C THR A 518 -45.68 3.73 7.88
N CYS A 519 -45.15 2.53 7.57
CA CYS A 519 -45.45 1.81 6.34
C CYS A 519 -46.06 0.44 6.68
N GLU A 520 -47.18 0.09 6.06
CA GLU A 520 -47.83 -1.18 6.20
C GLU A 520 -48.09 -1.83 4.83
N LYS A 521 -47.90 -3.13 4.74
CA LYS A 521 -48.10 -3.89 3.51
C LYS A 521 -49.50 -4.39 3.42
N ASN A 522 -50.18 -4.14 2.31
CA ASN A 522 -51.54 -4.56 2.00
C ASN A 522 -51.57 -5.26 0.62
N LYS A 523 -52.75 -5.85 0.29
CA LYS A 523 -53.00 -6.46 -1.05
C LYS A 523 -52.89 -5.46 -2.19
N ASP A 524 -53.18 -4.19 -1.95
CA ASP A 524 -53.17 -3.10 -2.93
C ASP A 524 -51.81 -2.42 -3.07
N GLY A 525 -50.81 -2.76 -2.25
CA GLY A 525 -49.46 -2.17 -2.27
C GLY A 525 -48.92 -1.81 -0.89
N LEU A 526 -48.03 -0.84 -0.83
CA LEU A 526 -47.45 -0.32 0.41
C LEU A 526 -48.20 0.95 0.84
N ILE A 527 -48.84 0.90 1.99
CA ILE A 527 -49.59 2.04 2.57
C ILE A 527 -48.65 2.85 3.46
N MET A 528 -48.69 4.18 3.31
CA MET A 528 -47.90 5.12 4.10
C MET A 528 -48.76 6.29 4.55
N ARG A 529 -48.61 6.71 5.79
CA ARG A 529 -49.26 7.88 6.35
C ARG A 529 -48.56 9.15 5.89
N GLY A 530 -49.31 10.08 5.33
CA GLY A 530 -48.80 11.41 4.94
C GLY A 530 -49.13 11.81 3.52
N ASN A 531 -48.68 13.00 3.12
CA ASN A 531 -48.93 13.56 1.79
C ASN A 531 -47.57 13.73 1.03
N PHE A 532 -47.19 12.70 0.27
CA PHE A 532 -45.93 12.68 -0.45
C PHE A 532 -46.16 12.77 -1.96
N LYS A 533 -45.30 13.52 -2.67
CA LYS A 533 -45.36 13.67 -4.13
C LYS A 533 -44.65 12.52 -4.83
N LYS A 534 -45.09 12.18 -6.06
CA LYS A 534 -44.49 11.10 -6.88
C LYS A 534 -42.97 11.26 -7.06
N ASN A 535 -42.51 12.46 -7.35
CA ASN A 535 -41.07 12.75 -7.56
C ASN A 535 -40.23 12.46 -6.31
N HIS A 536 -40.81 12.62 -5.11
CA HIS A 536 -40.14 12.31 -3.87
C HIS A 536 -39.90 10.81 -3.73
N PHE A 537 -40.90 10.00 -4.12
CA PHE A 537 -40.77 8.53 -4.17
C PHE A 537 -39.75 8.06 -5.19
N GLU A 538 -39.73 8.65 -6.38
CA GLU A 538 -38.72 8.32 -7.40
C GLU A 538 -37.30 8.53 -6.87
N SER A 539 -37.08 9.64 -6.18
CA SER A 539 -35.79 9.94 -5.55
C SER A 539 -35.41 8.90 -4.48
N ILE A 540 -36.36 8.51 -3.63
CA ILE A 540 -36.12 7.50 -2.56
C ILE A 540 -35.81 6.13 -3.16
N ILE A 541 -36.54 5.70 -4.20
CA ILE A 541 -36.29 4.43 -4.87
C ILE A 541 -34.90 4.43 -5.53
N LEU A 542 -34.53 5.52 -6.20
CA LEU A 542 -33.20 5.64 -6.81
C LEU A 542 -32.07 5.59 -5.76
N LYS A 543 -32.27 6.26 -4.62
CA LYS A 543 -31.34 6.17 -3.47
C LYS A 543 -31.24 4.74 -2.95
N PHE A 544 -32.37 4.05 -2.76
CA PHE A 544 -32.40 2.66 -2.32
C PHE A 544 -31.65 1.74 -3.28
N VAL A 545 -31.96 1.83 -4.58
CA VAL A 545 -31.31 1.00 -5.60
C VAL A 545 -29.82 1.29 -5.66
N SER A 546 -29.41 2.55 -5.57
CA SER A 546 -27.98 2.91 -5.51
C SER A 546 -27.29 2.32 -4.28
N LYS A 547 -27.94 2.42 -3.10
CA LYS A 547 -27.35 1.98 -1.84
C LYS A 547 -27.29 0.44 -1.73
N TYR A 548 -28.37 -0.26 -2.05
CA TYR A 548 -28.51 -1.69 -1.74
C TYR A 548 -28.36 -2.62 -2.94
N VAL A 549 -28.68 -2.18 -4.16
CA VAL A 549 -28.77 -3.05 -5.34
C VAL A 549 -27.64 -2.83 -6.32
N THR A 550 -27.39 -1.58 -6.71
CA THR A 550 -26.39 -1.25 -7.73
C THR A 550 -24.99 -1.28 -7.16
N CYS A 551 -24.08 -1.98 -7.81
CA CYS A 551 -22.66 -1.97 -7.45
C CYS A 551 -22.04 -0.61 -7.79
N PRO A 552 -21.38 0.08 -6.83
CA PRO A 552 -20.70 1.34 -7.12
C PRO A 552 -19.58 1.20 -8.15
N THR A 553 -18.91 0.04 -8.18
CA THR A 553 -17.75 -0.23 -9.06
C THR A 553 -18.16 -0.51 -10.49
N CYS A 554 -18.99 -1.56 -10.72
CA CYS A 554 -19.31 -2.01 -12.08
C CYS A 554 -20.71 -1.59 -12.57
N LYS A 555 -21.49 -0.90 -11.73
CA LYS A 555 -22.87 -0.49 -12.00
C LYS A 555 -23.85 -1.64 -12.31
N ALA A 556 -23.44 -2.88 -12.10
CA ALA A 556 -24.32 -4.03 -12.19
C ALA A 556 -25.34 -4.02 -11.05
N CYS A 557 -26.55 -4.52 -11.32
CA CYS A 557 -27.65 -4.59 -10.35
C CYS A 557 -27.81 -6.01 -9.80
N ASN A 558 -26.71 -6.73 -9.68
CA ASN A 558 -26.67 -8.10 -9.15
C ASN A 558 -25.73 -8.14 -7.93
N SER A 559 -26.28 -7.87 -6.76
CA SER A 559 -25.52 -7.78 -5.51
C SER A 559 -26.14 -8.67 -4.44
N LYS A 560 -25.31 -9.28 -3.60
CA LYS A 560 -25.69 -10.06 -2.43
C LYS A 560 -25.47 -9.23 -1.15
N LEU A 561 -26.44 -9.23 -0.23
CA LEU A 561 -26.28 -8.63 1.09
C LEU A 561 -25.78 -9.69 2.07
N ILE A 562 -24.66 -9.43 2.71
CA ILE A 562 -24.03 -10.34 3.67
C ILE A 562 -23.94 -9.64 5.01
N ARG A 563 -24.47 -10.25 6.06
CA ARG A 563 -24.34 -9.75 7.43
C ARG A 563 -23.14 -10.41 8.09
N ASN A 564 -22.18 -9.61 8.51
CA ASN A 564 -21.00 -10.08 9.22
C ASN A 564 -20.90 -9.30 10.55
N ASN A 565 -21.13 -9.99 11.65
CA ASN A 565 -21.28 -9.40 12.98
C ASN A 565 -22.39 -8.32 12.99
N ARG A 566 -22.04 -7.07 13.34
CA ARG A 566 -22.98 -5.93 13.40
C ARG A 566 -23.12 -5.16 12.08
N ASN A 567 -22.29 -5.46 11.08
CA ASN A 567 -22.25 -4.69 9.83
C ASN A 567 -22.91 -5.45 8.68
N LEU A 568 -23.62 -4.69 7.83
CA LEU A 568 -24.23 -5.17 6.59
C LEU A 568 -23.31 -4.84 5.41
N TYR A 569 -22.95 -5.83 4.60
CA TYR A 569 -22.12 -5.68 3.42
C TYR A 569 -22.90 -6.00 2.16
N LYS A 570 -22.65 -5.21 1.13
CA LYS A 570 -23.09 -5.49 -0.25
C LYS A 570 -21.92 -6.07 -1.04
N LYS A 571 -22.08 -7.31 -1.51
CA LYS A 571 -21.11 -7.99 -2.38
C LYS A 571 -21.70 -8.08 -3.78
N CYS A 572 -21.01 -7.52 -4.75
CA CYS A 572 -21.39 -7.64 -6.16
C CYS A 572 -21.06 -9.05 -6.67
N ILE A 573 -22.02 -9.71 -7.32
CA ILE A 573 -21.81 -11.04 -7.89
C ILE A 573 -20.97 -10.95 -9.18
N GLU A 574 -21.14 -9.88 -9.96
CA GLU A 574 -20.46 -9.68 -11.23
C GLU A 574 -18.95 -9.37 -11.07
N CYS A 575 -18.62 -8.41 -10.20
CA CYS A 575 -17.23 -7.96 -10.04
C CYS A 575 -16.63 -8.31 -8.68
N GLY A 576 -17.36 -9.01 -7.81
CA GLY A 576 -16.91 -9.46 -6.49
C GLY A 576 -16.60 -8.37 -5.46
N SER A 577 -16.77 -7.08 -5.81
CA SER A 577 -16.50 -5.97 -4.88
C SER A 577 -17.43 -6.00 -3.67
N GLU A 578 -16.90 -5.76 -2.47
CA GLU A 578 -17.65 -5.72 -1.21
C GLU A 578 -17.67 -4.29 -0.66
N PHE A 579 -18.83 -3.83 -0.19
CA PHE A 579 -19.05 -2.51 0.40
C PHE A 579 -19.82 -2.64 1.69
N CYS A 580 -19.43 -1.93 2.74
CA CYS A 580 -20.25 -1.76 3.94
C CYS A 580 -21.39 -0.78 3.63
N ILE A 581 -22.65 -1.08 4.07
CA ILE A 581 -23.84 -0.29 3.77
C ILE A 581 -24.29 0.50 4.99
#